data_4ddcf12799fcdd890c82a9056771dc97
#
_entry.id   4ddcf12799fcdd890c82a9056771dc97
#
_cell.length_a   1.000
_cell.length_b   1.000
_cell.length_c   1.000
_cell.angle_alpha   90.00
_cell.angle_beta   90.00
_cell.angle_gamma   90.00
#
_symmetry.space_group_name_H-M   'P 1'
#
loop_
_entity.id
_entity.type
_entity.pdbx_description
1 polymer ?
#
loop_
_entity_poly.entity_id
_entity_poly.type
_entity_poly.pdbx_seq_one_letter_code
_entity_poly.pdbx_strand_id
1 'polypeptide(L)'
;MAPPPAAVVRHGPNLLLRRGGGLLPSSSGLATLPFASRGAAPAASARLRLPPPRFSLSPVPKSLSSTHVPVRSLFTGIVEEVGRVRRIGPPLEPSGGGGGGGGGGEAPGLDLEVETKNLLAGTQLGDSVAVDGTCLTVAAIDPVASTLTFGVAPETLRRTSLGGRAPGDGVNLERALTPSSRMGGHFVQGHVDGTGEIAEFRPDGDSLWVTVRAPPEILRLLVPKGFVAVDGTSLTVVSVNEEGGWFDFMLVRYTQDNIVLPTKKVGDKVNLEADILGKYVEKLLAGRMEAMSKPGS
;
A
#
# COMPACT_ATOMS: atom_id res chain seq x y z
N MET A 1 55.48 4.36 8.12
CA MET A 1 54.79 5.26 7.20
C MET A 1 53.57 5.83 7.90
N ALA A 2 53.60 7.11 8.25
CA ALA A 2 52.51 7.78 8.97
C ALA A 2 51.44 8.26 8.01
N PRO A 3 50.15 8.31 8.41
CA PRO A 3 49.08 8.83 7.55
C PRO A 3 49.11 10.38 7.48
N PRO A 4 48.56 10.95 6.39
CA PRO A 4 48.54 12.41 6.22
C PRO A 4 47.45 13.07 7.06
N PRO A 5 47.58 14.37 7.39
CA PRO A 5 46.67 15.09 8.28
C PRO A 5 45.38 15.54 7.58
N ALA A 6 44.32 15.62 8.37
CA ALA A 6 42.98 16.05 7.99
C ALA A 6 42.94 17.55 7.62
N ALA A 7 42.23 17.88 6.55
CA ALA A 7 41.98 19.26 6.11
C ALA A 7 40.89 19.93 6.95
N VAL A 8 41.24 21.06 7.58
CA VAL A 8 40.34 21.93 8.33
C VAL A 8 39.66 22.88 7.33
N VAL A 9 38.33 22.78 7.22
CA VAL A 9 37.51 23.76 6.47
C VAL A 9 37.10 24.86 7.45
N ARG A 10 37.60 26.11 7.15
CA ARG A 10 37.28 27.32 7.91
C ARG A 10 35.94 27.89 7.45
N HIS A 11 35.05 28.13 8.38
CA HIS A 11 33.84 28.94 8.18
C HIS A 11 34.19 30.42 8.07
N GLY A 12 33.73 31.10 7.01
CA GLY A 12 33.77 32.55 6.86
C GLY A 12 32.43 33.18 7.34
N PRO A 13 32.43 34.48 7.66
CA PRO A 13 31.43 35.09 8.52
C PRO A 13 30.19 35.62 7.80
N ASN A 14 29.10 35.62 8.54
CA ASN A 14 27.79 36.22 8.29
C ASN A 14 27.86 37.65 7.70
N LEU A 15 27.07 37.88 6.65
CA LEU A 15 26.72 39.21 6.19
C LEU A 15 25.26 39.53 6.56
N LEU A 16 25.12 40.40 7.55
CA LEU A 16 23.88 41.06 7.92
C LEU A 16 23.47 42.04 6.80
N LEU A 17 22.28 41.89 6.24
CA LEU A 17 21.64 42.93 5.44
C LEU A 17 20.37 43.45 6.11
N ARG A 18 20.36 44.76 6.19
CA ARG A 18 19.49 45.72 6.86
C ARG A 18 18.02 45.65 6.41
N ARG A 19 17.16 45.91 7.37
CA ARG A 19 15.76 46.31 7.22
C ARG A 19 15.63 47.55 6.32
N GLY A 20 14.69 47.47 5.37
CA GLY A 20 14.10 48.62 4.68
C GLY A 20 12.60 48.54 4.83
N GLY A 21 12.02 49.46 5.64
CA GLY A 21 10.59 49.61 5.80
C GLY A 21 9.99 50.30 4.57
N GLY A 22 8.86 49.86 4.12
CA GLY A 22 8.03 50.48 3.11
C GLY A 22 6.55 50.35 3.49
N LEU A 23 5.94 51.50 3.72
CA LEU A 23 4.56 51.73 4.11
C LEU A 23 3.57 51.22 3.04
N LEU A 24 2.48 50.66 3.48
CA LEU A 24 1.24 50.45 2.71
C LEU A 24 0.49 51.77 2.57
N PRO A 25 -0.21 51.98 1.45
CA PRO A 25 -1.40 52.82 1.44
C PRO A 25 -2.68 51.98 1.36
N SER A 26 -3.57 52.25 2.30
CA SER A 26 -4.97 51.86 2.29
C SER A 26 -5.73 52.69 1.25
N SER A 27 -6.58 52.06 0.44
CA SER A 27 -7.73 52.76 -0.12
C SER A 27 -8.89 51.77 -0.37
N SER A 28 -9.92 52.00 0.37
CA SER A 28 -11.31 51.63 0.26
C SER A 28 -11.92 52.03 -1.09
N GLY A 29 -12.72 51.15 -1.65
CA GLY A 29 -13.57 51.49 -2.83
C GLY A 29 -14.58 50.39 -3.08
N LEU A 30 -15.66 50.36 -2.31
CA LEU A 30 -16.90 49.64 -2.69
C LEU A 30 -17.58 50.41 -3.82
N ALA A 31 -17.70 49.78 -4.98
CA ALA A 31 -18.62 50.23 -6.04
C ALA A 31 -19.80 49.26 -6.10
N THR A 32 -20.92 49.69 -5.57
CA THR A 32 -22.26 49.10 -5.76
C THR A 32 -22.80 49.49 -7.13
N LEU A 33 -23.13 48.51 -7.97
CA LEU A 33 -23.89 48.70 -9.21
C LEU A 33 -25.36 48.33 -8.94
N PRO A 34 -26.32 49.14 -9.48
CA PRO A 34 -27.73 48.90 -9.24
C PRO A 34 -28.30 47.81 -10.16
N PHE A 35 -29.08 46.94 -9.57
CA PHE A 35 -29.81 45.86 -10.24
C PHE A 35 -31.12 46.42 -10.79
N ALA A 36 -31.21 46.50 -12.12
CA ALA A 36 -32.45 46.90 -12.78
C ALA A 36 -33.38 45.70 -12.95
N SER A 37 -34.51 45.72 -12.27
CA SER A 37 -35.59 44.76 -12.41
C SER A 37 -36.35 44.99 -13.72
N ARG A 38 -36.32 44.05 -14.64
CA ARG A 38 -37.30 43.94 -15.72
C ARG A 38 -38.21 42.75 -15.43
N GLY A 39 -39.48 43.06 -15.19
CA GLY A 39 -40.54 42.08 -15.02
C GLY A 39 -40.80 41.31 -16.32
N ALA A 40 -40.85 40.01 -16.22
CA ALA A 40 -41.37 39.12 -17.26
C ALA A 40 -42.61 38.40 -16.70
N ALA A 41 -43.68 38.45 -17.47
CA ALA A 41 -44.97 37.82 -17.17
C ALA A 41 -44.87 36.30 -17.06
N PRO A 42 -45.70 35.61 -16.26
CA PRO A 42 -45.64 34.17 -16.10
C PRO A 42 -46.21 33.43 -17.31
N ALA A 43 -45.39 32.66 -17.98
CA ALA A 43 -45.85 31.67 -18.94
C ALA A 43 -46.48 30.48 -18.18
N ALA A 44 -47.74 30.19 -18.44
CA ALA A 44 -48.47 29.06 -17.92
C ALA A 44 -47.89 27.76 -18.47
N SER A 45 -47.08 27.04 -17.67
CA SER A 45 -46.64 25.71 -18.01
C SER A 45 -47.67 24.69 -17.54
N ALA A 46 -48.35 24.05 -18.48
CA ALA A 46 -49.19 22.90 -18.25
C ALA A 46 -48.33 21.72 -17.76
N ARG A 47 -48.36 21.43 -16.48
CA ARG A 47 -47.70 20.23 -15.91
C ARG A 47 -48.52 19.00 -16.25
N LEU A 48 -48.04 18.22 -17.20
CA LEU A 48 -48.53 16.85 -17.44
C LEU A 48 -48.19 16.02 -16.18
N ARG A 49 -49.20 15.72 -15.37
CA ARG A 49 -49.03 14.76 -14.23
C ARG A 49 -49.09 13.36 -14.78
N LEU A 50 -47.92 12.70 -14.89
CA LEU A 50 -47.83 11.26 -15.08
C LEU A 50 -48.16 10.59 -13.74
N PRO A 51 -48.99 9.53 -13.71
CA PRO A 51 -49.23 8.78 -12.49
C PRO A 51 -47.93 8.07 -12.05
N PRO A 52 -47.69 7.92 -10.74
CA PRO A 52 -46.49 7.24 -10.25
C PRO A 52 -46.52 5.76 -10.65
N PRO A 53 -45.37 5.19 -11.04
CA PRO A 53 -45.30 3.76 -11.33
C PRO A 53 -45.62 2.96 -10.06
N ARG A 54 -46.62 2.08 -10.17
CA ARG A 54 -46.95 1.12 -9.13
C ARG A 54 -45.91 0.00 -9.18
N PHE A 55 -44.89 0.08 -8.32
CA PHE A 55 -44.02 -1.06 -8.06
C PHE A 55 -44.76 -2.04 -7.16
N SER A 56 -45.20 -3.16 -7.73
CA SER A 56 -45.65 -4.33 -6.97
C SER A 56 -44.42 -5.00 -6.35
N LEU A 57 -44.22 -4.77 -5.06
CA LEU A 57 -43.21 -5.53 -4.29
C LEU A 57 -43.72 -6.95 -4.10
N SER A 58 -43.27 -7.89 -4.92
CA SER A 58 -43.40 -9.31 -4.63
C SER A 58 -42.65 -9.63 -3.33
N PRO A 59 -43.20 -10.46 -2.44
CA PRO A 59 -42.54 -10.82 -1.20
C PRO A 59 -41.22 -11.56 -1.52
N VAL A 60 -40.11 -10.98 -1.07
CA VAL A 60 -38.79 -11.62 -1.11
C VAL A 60 -38.85 -12.87 -0.23
N PRO A 61 -38.47 -14.06 -0.73
CA PRO A 61 -38.43 -15.27 0.09
C PRO A 61 -37.45 -15.07 1.25
N LYS A 62 -37.94 -15.25 2.48
CA LYS A 62 -37.12 -15.27 3.68
C LYS A 62 -36.26 -16.54 3.67
N SER A 63 -34.98 -16.32 4.02
CA SER A 63 -33.94 -17.28 4.36
C SER A 63 -33.20 -17.98 3.22
N LEU A 64 -32.10 -17.39 2.88
CA LEU A 64 -30.84 -18.12 2.83
C LEU A 64 -29.92 -17.37 3.79
N SER A 65 -29.73 -17.92 4.99
CA SER A 65 -28.63 -17.50 5.86
C SER A 65 -27.35 -18.03 5.22
N SER A 66 -26.93 -17.37 4.15
CA SER A 66 -25.59 -17.44 3.67
C SER A 66 -24.77 -16.62 4.68
N THR A 67 -24.05 -17.30 5.54
CA THR A 67 -22.92 -16.69 6.25
C THR A 67 -21.86 -16.36 5.22
N HIS A 68 -22.14 -15.39 4.36
CA HIS A 68 -21.11 -14.73 3.57
C HIS A 68 -20.25 -13.99 4.57
N VAL A 69 -19.14 -14.60 4.93
CA VAL A 69 -18.02 -13.85 5.51
C VAL A 69 -17.58 -12.90 4.41
N PRO A 70 -17.73 -11.59 4.59
CA PRO A 70 -17.26 -10.64 3.57
C PRO A 70 -15.75 -10.82 3.46
N VAL A 71 -15.26 -11.16 2.28
CA VAL A 71 -13.82 -11.14 1.98
C VAL A 71 -13.35 -9.70 2.17
N ARG A 72 -12.58 -9.47 3.20
CA ARG A 72 -11.96 -8.19 3.52
C ARG A 72 -10.52 -8.28 3.04
N SER A 73 -10.16 -7.46 2.06
CA SER A 73 -8.83 -7.49 1.43
C SER A 73 -8.26 -6.08 1.22
N LEU A 74 -8.49 -5.18 2.17
CA LEU A 74 -7.90 -3.85 2.16
C LEU A 74 -7.14 -3.64 3.45
N PHE A 75 -5.94 -3.08 3.33
CA PHE A 75 -5.01 -2.78 4.41
C PHE A 75 -4.64 -1.30 4.38
N THR A 76 -3.89 -0.85 5.37
CA THR A 76 -3.40 0.53 5.44
C THR A 76 -1.88 0.62 5.31
N GLY A 77 -1.18 -0.49 5.46
CA GLY A 77 0.27 -0.53 5.57
C GLY A 77 0.76 -0.13 6.97
N ILE A 78 -0.10 -0.23 7.98
CA ILE A 78 0.29 -0.07 9.39
C ILE A 78 0.44 -1.46 9.98
N VAL A 79 1.69 -1.87 10.17
CA VAL A 79 2.03 -3.17 10.75
C VAL A 79 1.50 -3.26 12.18
N GLU A 80 0.71 -4.29 12.47
CA GLU A 80 0.16 -4.53 13.80
C GLU A 80 1.14 -5.33 14.68
N GLU A 81 1.91 -6.22 14.06
CA GLU A 81 2.84 -7.10 14.76
C GLU A 81 3.93 -7.62 13.81
N VAL A 82 5.11 -7.87 14.37
CA VAL A 82 6.13 -8.70 13.72
C VAL A 82 5.94 -10.13 14.20
N GLY A 83 5.37 -10.99 13.33
CA GLY A 83 5.25 -12.42 13.56
C GLY A 83 6.55 -13.15 13.26
N ARG A 84 6.59 -14.45 13.54
CA ARG A 84 7.75 -15.31 13.28
C ARG A 84 7.35 -16.50 12.43
N VAL A 85 8.05 -16.73 11.35
CA VAL A 85 7.86 -17.93 10.53
C VAL A 85 8.19 -19.15 11.36
N ARG A 86 7.23 -20.06 11.51
CA ARG A 86 7.42 -21.34 12.17
C ARG A 86 7.74 -22.44 11.19
N ARG A 87 7.04 -22.44 10.05
CA ARG A 87 7.22 -23.39 8.96
C ARG A 87 6.86 -22.75 7.62
N ILE A 88 7.57 -23.12 6.59
CA ILE A 88 7.20 -22.93 5.20
C ILE A 88 7.56 -24.21 4.45
N GLY A 89 6.61 -24.77 3.70
CA GLY A 89 6.83 -26.03 3.01
C GLY A 89 5.56 -26.61 2.44
N PRO A 90 5.61 -27.81 1.86
CA PRO A 90 4.42 -28.50 1.34
C PRO A 90 3.32 -28.59 2.39
N PRO A 91 2.04 -28.58 1.99
CA PRO A 91 0.91 -28.81 2.90
C PRO A 91 1.13 -30.10 3.73
N LEU A 92 0.82 -30.04 5.03
CA LEU A 92 0.95 -31.20 5.94
C LEU A 92 -0.08 -32.28 5.65
N GLU A 93 -1.24 -31.88 5.16
CA GLU A 93 -2.33 -32.74 4.72
C GLU A 93 -2.75 -32.32 3.32
N PRO A 94 -3.06 -33.22 2.41
CA PRO A 94 -3.70 -32.87 1.17
C PRO A 94 -5.03 -32.22 1.55
N SER A 95 -5.11 -30.89 1.40
CA SER A 95 -6.38 -30.16 1.51
C SER A 95 -7.37 -30.86 0.60
N GLY A 96 -8.34 -31.60 1.20
CA GLY A 96 -9.31 -32.41 0.52
C GLY A 96 -10.10 -31.64 -0.51
N GLY A 97 -9.73 -31.79 -1.74
CA GLY A 97 -10.33 -31.12 -2.88
C GLY A 97 -9.71 -31.56 -4.17
N GLY A 98 -10.16 -32.70 -4.69
CA GLY A 98 -10.16 -32.98 -6.12
C GLY A 98 -8.80 -33.27 -6.72
N GLY A 99 -8.54 -34.57 -6.83
CA GLY A 99 -7.56 -35.10 -7.74
C GLY A 99 -7.80 -34.56 -9.15
N GLY A 100 -6.78 -34.45 -9.88
CA GLY A 100 -6.92 -34.10 -11.28
C GLY A 100 -5.59 -33.88 -11.94
N GLY A 101 -5.00 -34.96 -12.40
CA GLY A 101 -4.46 -35.03 -13.72
C GLY A 101 -3.27 -34.15 -14.06
N GLY A 102 -2.18 -34.80 -14.14
CA GLY A 102 -1.00 -34.57 -14.91
C GLY A 102 -0.98 -33.46 -15.96
N GLY A 103 0.11 -32.74 -15.96
CA GLY A 103 0.51 -31.93 -17.08
C GLY A 103 1.31 -30.72 -16.66
N GLY A 104 2.64 -30.80 -16.76
CA GLY A 104 3.50 -29.62 -16.79
C GLY A 104 3.90 -29.08 -15.41
N GLY A 105 4.97 -29.53 -14.98
CA GLY A 105 5.94 -29.22 -13.92
C GLY A 105 5.97 -27.90 -13.17
N GLU A 106 4.84 -27.32 -12.80
CA GLU A 106 4.87 -26.22 -11.84
C GLU A 106 4.93 -26.77 -10.42
N ALA A 107 5.83 -26.17 -9.62
CA ALA A 107 5.94 -26.51 -8.22
C ALA A 107 4.61 -26.24 -7.50
N PRO A 108 4.15 -27.15 -6.63
CA PRO A 108 2.93 -26.97 -5.85
C PRO A 108 3.04 -25.75 -4.92
N GLY A 109 1.90 -25.19 -4.53
CA GLY A 109 1.84 -24.16 -3.50
C GLY A 109 2.40 -24.67 -2.18
N LEU A 110 2.74 -23.75 -1.28
CA LEU A 110 3.28 -24.03 0.04
C LEU A 110 2.32 -23.56 1.12
N ASP A 111 2.41 -24.19 2.30
CA ASP A 111 1.84 -23.66 3.52
C ASP A 111 2.89 -22.82 4.25
N LEU A 112 2.49 -21.62 4.67
CA LEU A 112 3.25 -20.74 5.53
C LEU A 112 2.56 -20.69 6.89
N GLU A 113 3.25 -21.15 7.94
CA GLU A 113 2.81 -21.11 9.33
C GLU A 113 3.57 -20.01 10.05
N VAL A 114 2.83 -19.07 10.65
CA VAL A 114 3.39 -17.88 11.32
C VAL A 114 2.91 -17.85 12.77
N GLU A 115 3.85 -17.76 13.69
CA GLU A 115 3.59 -17.50 15.10
C GLU A 115 3.24 -16.02 15.28
N THR A 116 2.14 -15.74 15.98
CA THR A 116 1.64 -14.41 16.29
C THR A 116 1.13 -14.34 17.72
N LYS A 117 1.29 -13.20 18.39
CA LYS A 117 0.84 -13.00 19.77
C LYS A 117 -0.51 -12.29 19.83
N ASN A 118 -0.71 -11.30 18.95
CA ASN A 118 -1.84 -10.37 19.04
C ASN A 118 -2.91 -10.63 17.98
N LEU A 119 -2.52 -11.14 16.78
CA LEU A 119 -3.44 -11.25 15.67
C LEU A 119 -4.47 -12.39 15.81
N LEU A 120 -4.20 -13.39 16.66
CA LEU A 120 -5.17 -14.47 16.90
C LEU A 120 -6.53 -13.96 17.42
N ALA A 121 -6.48 -12.94 18.29
CA ALA A 121 -7.70 -12.37 18.85
C ALA A 121 -8.53 -11.68 17.75
N GLY A 122 -9.69 -12.27 17.43
CA GLY A 122 -10.62 -11.74 16.44
C GLY A 122 -10.36 -12.18 15.00
N THR A 123 -9.26 -12.89 14.72
CA THR A 123 -9.02 -13.49 13.41
C THR A 123 -9.86 -14.78 13.25
N GLN A 124 -10.43 -14.97 12.07
CA GLN A 124 -11.27 -16.12 11.72
C GLN A 124 -10.71 -16.82 10.47
N LEU A 125 -11.10 -18.08 10.28
CA LEU A 125 -10.84 -18.80 9.04
C LEU A 125 -11.45 -18.03 7.85
N GLY A 126 -10.67 -17.88 6.79
CA GLY A 126 -11.08 -17.13 5.62
C GLY A 126 -10.80 -15.62 5.68
N ASP A 127 -10.35 -15.08 6.81
CA ASP A 127 -9.91 -13.69 6.89
C ASP A 127 -8.65 -13.47 6.05
N SER A 128 -8.50 -12.25 5.56
CA SER A 128 -7.27 -11.79 4.89
C SER A 128 -6.30 -11.17 5.90
N VAL A 129 -5.05 -11.60 5.85
CA VAL A 129 -3.92 -11.03 6.59
C VAL A 129 -2.80 -10.71 5.61
N ALA A 130 -2.26 -9.50 5.66
CA ALA A 130 -1.05 -9.15 4.94
C ALA A 130 0.17 -9.70 5.68
N VAL A 131 0.92 -10.58 5.02
CA VAL A 131 2.19 -11.13 5.50
C VAL A 131 3.32 -10.55 4.63
N ASP A 132 4.18 -9.73 5.21
CA ASP A 132 5.15 -8.91 4.44
C ASP A 132 4.49 -8.23 3.23
N GLY A 133 3.31 -7.64 3.44
CA GLY A 133 2.54 -6.96 2.40
C GLY A 133 1.83 -7.87 1.41
N THR A 134 1.88 -9.18 1.59
CA THR A 134 1.18 -10.13 0.73
C THR A 134 -0.15 -10.52 1.36
N CYS A 135 -1.27 -10.22 0.71
CA CYS A 135 -2.60 -10.64 1.15
C CYS A 135 -2.72 -12.16 1.06
N LEU A 136 -2.83 -12.81 2.20
CA LEU A 136 -3.01 -14.26 2.31
C LEU A 136 -4.29 -14.55 3.11
N THR A 137 -4.93 -15.68 2.76
CA THR A 137 -6.14 -16.13 3.43
C THR A 137 -5.78 -17.09 4.56
N VAL A 138 -6.33 -16.85 5.75
CA VAL A 138 -6.17 -17.74 6.92
C VAL A 138 -6.82 -19.09 6.64
N ALA A 139 -6.02 -20.12 6.50
CA ALA A 139 -6.45 -21.50 6.22
C ALA A 139 -6.60 -22.34 7.50
N ALA A 140 -5.77 -22.06 8.52
CA ALA A 140 -5.90 -22.71 9.83
C ALA A 140 -5.47 -21.77 10.96
N ILE A 141 -6.00 -22.00 12.15
CA ILE A 141 -5.68 -21.27 13.39
C ILE A 141 -5.40 -22.31 14.46
N ASP A 142 -4.23 -22.25 15.08
CA ASP A 142 -3.88 -23.04 16.26
C ASP A 142 -3.68 -22.12 17.47
N PRO A 143 -4.69 -22.04 18.37
CA PRO A 143 -4.58 -21.20 19.58
C PRO A 143 -3.56 -21.72 20.60
N VAL A 144 -3.25 -23.01 20.59
CA VAL A 144 -2.29 -23.63 21.53
C VAL A 144 -0.87 -23.30 21.12
N ALA A 145 -0.58 -23.44 19.82
CA ALA A 145 0.70 -23.08 19.25
C ALA A 145 0.85 -21.58 18.97
N SER A 146 -0.23 -20.82 19.10
CA SER A 146 -0.30 -19.41 18.74
C SER A 146 0.10 -19.14 17.30
N THR A 147 -0.42 -19.92 16.34
CA THR A 147 -0.08 -19.82 14.93
C THR A 147 -1.29 -19.61 14.02
N LEU A 148 -1.03 -18.91 12.90
CA LEU A 148 -1.87 -18.83 11.74
C LEU A 148 -1.19 -19.55 10.58
N THR A 149 -1.97 -20.33 9.81
CA THR A 149 -1.47 -21.02 8.61
C THR A 149 -2.13 -20.42 7.37
N PHE A 150 -1.33 -20.19 6.35
CA PHE A 150 -1.73 -19.61 5.07
C PHE A 150 -1.29 -20.52 3.91
N GLY A 151 -2.18 -20.74 2.94
CA GLY A 151 -1.79 -21.33 1.66
C GLY A 151 -1.14 -20.27 0.77
N VAL A 152 0.03 -20.54 0.24
CA VAL A 152 0.78 -19.64 -0.65
C VAL A 152 0.83 -20.24 -2.05
N ALA A 153 0.15 -19.60 -3.00
CA ALA A 153 0.07 -20.06 -4.37
C ALA A 153 1.43 -19.92 -5.11
N PRO A 154 1.69 -20.74 -6.15
CA PRO A 154 2.91 -20.64 -6.93
C PRO A 154 3.19 -19.25 -7.51
N GLU A 155 2.16 -18.56 -8.01
CA GLU A 155 2.31 -17.18 -8.49
C GLU A 155 2.73 -16.21 -7.39
N THR A 156 2.19 -16.34 -6.20
CA THR A 156 2.59 -15.55 -5.03
C THR A 156 4.07 -15.77 -4.71
N LEU A 157 4.53 -17.03 -4.76
CA LEU A 157 5.95 -17.36 -4.53
C LEU A 157 6.87 -16.76 -5.61
N ARG A 158 6.40 -16.64 -6.85
CA ARG A 158 7.17 -16.01 -7.94
C ARG A 158 7.26 -14.49 -7.79
N ARG A 159 6.20 -13.84 -7.31
CA ARG A 159 6.08 -12.38 -7.23
C ARG A 159 6.64 -11.79 -5.94
N THR A 160 6.80 -12.60 -4.91
CA THR A 160 7.15 -12.12 -3.57
C THR A 160 8.44 -12.73 -3.04
N SER A 161 8.95 -12.17 -1.96
CA SER A 161 10.10 -12.72 -1.23
C SER A 161 9.73 -13.85 -0.27
N LEU A 162 8.43 -14.24 -0.18
CA LEU A 162 7.96 -15.22 0.82
C LEU A 162 8.59 -16.60 0.65
N GLY A 163 8.83 -17.03 -0.60
CA GLY A 163 9.47 -18.32 -0.89
C GLY A 163 10.90 -18.46 -0.35
N GLY A 164 11.56 -17.35 -0.03
CA GLY A 164 12.90 -17.32 0.56
C GLY A 164 12.92 -17.28 2.09
N ARG A 165 11.75 -17.27 2.75
CA ARG A 165 11.67 -17.24 4.21
C ARG A 165 12.04 -18.60 4.82
N ALA A 166 12.66 -18.57 5.98
CA ALA A 166 13.03 -19.74 6.76
C ALA A 166 12.38 -19.71 8.16
N PRO A 167 12.24 -20.86 8.83
CA PRO A 167 11.83 -20.89 10.23
C PRO A 167 12.70 -19.99 11.10
N GLY A 168 12.05 -19.13 11.88
CA GLY A 168 12.70 -18.13 12.72
C GLY A 168 12.75 -16.73 12.13
N ASP A 169 12.52 -16.54 10.83
CA ASP A 169 12.45 -15.22 10.20
C ASP A 169 11.26 -14.41 10.73
N GLY A 170 11.47 -13.10 10.90
CA GLY A 170 10.40 -12.16 11.18
C GLY A 170 9.60 -11.83 9.91
N VAL A 171 8.30 -11.61 10.07
CA VAL A 171 7.40 -11.12 9.01
C VAL A 171 6.46 -10.06 9.56
N ASN A 172 6.22 -9.00 8.80
CA ASN A 172 5.24 -7.97 9.14
C ASN A 172 3.83 -8.54 8.97
N LEU A 173 2.95 -8.28 9.93
CA LEU A 173 1.57 -8.74 9.90
C LEU A 173 0.61 -7.55 10.06
N GLU A 174 -0.43 -7.54 9.23
CA GLU A 174 -1.56 -6.61 9.32
C GLU A 174 -2.85 -7.33 8.95
N ARG A 175 -3.91 -7.22 9.76
CA ARG A 175 -5.24 -7.73 9.42
C ARG A 175 -5.95 -6.79 8.45
N ALA A 176 -6.80 -7.35 7.62
CA ALA A 176 -7.64 -6.54 6.74
C ALA A 176 -8.50 -5.55 7.54
N LEU A 177 -8.69 -4.36 6.97
CA LEU A 177 -9.51 -3.29 7.54
C LEU A 177 -10.93 -3.74 7.84
N THR A 178 -11.46 -3.25 8.95
CA THR A 178 -12.89 -3.26 9.25
C THR A 178 -13.52 -1.90 8.91
N PRO A 179 -14.85 -1.79 8.78
CA PRO A 179 -15.51 -0.51 8.51
C PRO A 179 -15.26 0.56 9.57
N SER A 180 -14.84 0.18 10.78
CA SER A 180 -14.52 1.06 11.89
C SER A 180 -13.02 1.36 12.06
N SER A 181 -12.17 0.73 11.26
CA SER A 181 -10.72 0.95 11.32
C SER A 181 -10.33 2.34 10.83
N ARG A 182 -9.23 2.87 11.36
CA ARG A 182 -8.64 4.12 10.85
C ARG A 182 -7.75 3.81 9.65
N MET A 183 -7.79 4.67 8.64
CA MET A 183 -6.83 4.67 7.54
C MET A 183 -5.58 5.43 7.99
N GLY A 184 -4.62 4.72 8.61
CA GLY A 184 -3.41 5.33 9.18
C GLY A 184 -2.29 5.57 8.17
N GLY A 185 -2.25 4.78 7.09
CA GLY A 185 -1.29 4.89 5.99
C GLY A 185 -1.96 5.29 4.67
N HIS A 186 -1.96 4.39 3.68
CA HIS A 186 -2.61 4.58 2.38
C HIS A 186 -3.43 3.35 2.00
N PHE A 187 -4.02 3.32 0.81
CA PHE A 187 -4.75 2.16 0.30
C PHE A 187 -3.77 1.06 -0.13
N VAL A 188 -3.52 0.11 0.75
CA VAL A 188 -2.69 -1.08 0.48
C VAL A 188 -3.62 -2.26 0.23
N GLN A 189 -3.43 -2.97 -0.88
CA GLN A 189 -4.27 -4.11 -1.25
C GLN A 189 -3.67 -5.44 -0.79
N GLY A 190 -2.37 -5.46 -0.48
CA GLY A 190 -1.61 -6.67 -0.26
C GLY A 190 -1.32 -7.41 -1.57
N HIS A 191 -1.36 -6.69 -2.68
CA HIS A 191 -1.12 -7.22 -4.02
C HIS A 191 0.25 -6.74 -4.52
N VAL A 192 1.27 -7.47 -4.09
CA VAL A 192 2.67 -7.17 -4.39
C VAL A 192 2.91 -7.10 -5.91
N ASP A 193 3.45 -5.97 -6.38
CA ASP A 193 3.79 -5.77 -7.79
C ASP A 193 5.05 -6.55 -8.17
N GLY A 194 6.00 -6.65 -7.25
CA GLY A 194 7.28 -7.33 -7.42
C GLY A 194 8.17 -7.13 -6.21
N THR A 195 9.42 -7.54 -6.35
CA THR A 195 10.41 -7.37 -5.28
C THR A 195 11.44 -6.31 -5.62
N GLY A 196 11.89 -5.57 -4.61
CA GLY A 196 13.10 -4.76 -4.64
C GLY A 196 14.23 -5.42 -3.85
N GLU A 197 15.39 -4.79 -3.87
CA GLU A 197 16.58 -5.17 -3.14
C GLU A 197 17.09 -3.99 -2.31
N ILE A 198 17.38 -4.21 -1.04
CA ILE A 198 17.95 -3.18 -0.17
C ILE A 198 19.37 -2.87 -0.67
N ALA A 199 19.59 -1.62 -1.10
CA ALA A 199 20.87 -1.16 -1.60
C ALA A 199 21.75 -0.54 -0.50
N GLU A 200 21.12 0.15 0.46
CA GLU A 200 21.84 0.86 1.51
C GLU A 200 20.96 1.08 2.74
N PHE A 201 21.60 1.03 3.91
CA PHE A 201 21.13 1.59 5.16
C PHE A 201 22.07 2.70 5.61
N ARG A 202 21.54 3.90 5.84
CA ARG A 202 22.33 5.05 6.30
C ARG A 202 21.68 5.68 7.54
N PRO A 203 22.29 5.55 8.73
CA PRO A 203 21.80 6.21 9.95
C PRO A 203 21.86 7.74 9.83
N ASP A 204 20.85 8.43 10.39
CA ASP A 204 20.75 9.88 10.45
C ASP A 204 20.08 10.31 11.75
N GLY A 205 20.87 10.57 12.77
CA GLY A 205 20.37 10.79 14.13
C GLY A 205 19.68 9.54 14.69
N ASP A 206 18.39 9.66 15.03
CA ASP A 206 17.51 8.57 15.46
C ASP A 206 16.75 7.91 14.30
N SER A 207 16.95 8.41 13.10
CA SER A 207 16.29 7.95 11.88
C SER A 207 17.21 7.04 11.06
N LEU A 208 16.61 6.24 10.17
CA LEU A 208 17.30 5.33 9.28
C LEU A 208 16.85 5.57 7.83
N TRP A 209 17.76 6.03 6.99
CA TRP A 209 17.55 6.08 5.55
C TRP A 209 17.71 4.68 4.96
N VAL A 210 16.82 4.34 4.05
CA VAL A 210 16.85 3.08 3.32
C VAL A 210 16.73 3.37 1.83
N THR A 211 17.70 2.88 1.06
CA THR A 211 17.67 2.92 -0.40
C THR A 211 17.33 1.53 -0.92
N VAL A 212 16.36 1.45 -1.82
CA VAL A 212 15.89 0.20 -2.42
C VAL A 212 16.03 0.27 -3.93
N ARG A 213 16.72 -0.70 -4.54
CA ARG A 213 16.66 -0.93 -5.98
C ARG A 213 15.33 -1.56 -6.33
N ALA A 214 14.69 -1.06 -7.38
CA ALA A 214 13.39 -1.56 -7.81
C ALA A 214 13.30 -1.62 -9.34
N PRO A 215 12.46 -2.52 -9.89
CA PRO A 215 12.20 -2.61 -11.31
C PRO A 215 11.60 -1.31 -11.88
N PRO A 216 11.90 -0.95 -13.15
CA PRO A 216 11.41 0.28 -13.77
C PRO A 216 9.87 0.39 -13.77
N GLU A 217 9.17 -0.74 -13.90
CA GLU A 217 7.71 -0.81 -13.87
C GLU A 217 7.11 -0.40 -12.51
N ILE A 218 7.88 -0.47 -11.43
CA ILE A 218 7.48 0.03 -10.11
C ILE A 218 7.92 1.49 -9.95
N LEU A 219 9.18 1.81 -10.28
CA LEU A 219 9.74 3.14 -10.10
C LEU A 219 8.91 4.25 -10.77
N ARG A 220 8.43 4.02 -12.01
CA ARG A 220 7.60 4.98 -12.76
C ARG A 220 6.26 5.33 -12.06
N LEU A 221 5.81 4.51 -11.11
CA LEU A 221 4.60 4.74 -10.33
C LEU A 221 4.87 5.50 -9.03
N LEU A 222 6.15 5.62 -8.65
CA LEU A 222 6.57 6.30 -7.43
C LEU A 222 6.82 7.78 -7.69
N VAL A 223 6.40 8.62 -6.76
CA VAL A 223 6.65 10.06 -6.81
C VAL A 223 7.19 10.54 -5.46
N PRO A 224 8.12 11.51 -5.44
CA PRO A 224 8.56 12.12 -4.19
C PRO A 224 7.38 12.62 -3.36
N LYS A 225 7.37 12.28 -2.06
CA LYS A 225 6.28 12.53 -1.11
C LYS A 225 4.99 11.72 -1.35
N GLY A 226 4.98 10.81 -2.33
CA GLY A 226 3.96 9.79 -2.49
C GLY A 226 4.15 8.62 -1.54
N PHE A 227 3.28 7.63 -1.64
CA PHE A 227 3.33 6.41 -0.83
C PHE A 227 3.88 5.23 -1.63
N VAL A 228 4.50 4.33 -0.89
CA VAL A 228 4.84 2.97 -1.33
C VAL A 228 4.67 2.02 -0.14
N ALA A 229 4.20 0.81 -0.37
CA ALA A 229 4.27 -0.23 0.64
C ALA A 229 5.53 -1.09 0.42
N VAL A 230 6.36 -1.19 1.47
CA VAL A 230 7.57 -2.03 1.49
C VAL A 230 7.39 -3.07 2.58
N ASP A 231 7.42 -4.35 2.21
CA ASP A 231 7.04 -5.46 3.10
C ASP A 231 5.74 -5.15 3.88
N GLY A 232 4.76 -4.56 3.19
CA GLY A 232 3.48 -4.17 3.75
C GLY A 232 3.47 -2.90 4.59
N THR A 233 4.61 -2.26 4.82
CA THR A 233 4.69 -1.00 5.57
C THR A 233 4.45 0.19 4.66
N SER A 234 3.45 1.03 4.98
CA SER A 234 3.19 2.30 4.29
C SER A 234 4.29 3.31 4.58
N LEU A 235 5.03 3.71 3.56
CA LEU A 235 6.17 4.60 3.68
C LEU A 235 6.06 5.78 2.72
N THR A 236 6.59 6.92 3.14
CA THR A 236 6.67 8.11 2.30
C THR A 236 7.97 8.09 1.50
N VAL A 237 7.87 8.10 0.19
CA VAL A 237 9.01 8.21 -0.72
C VAL A 237 9.67 9.58 -0.56
N VAL A 238 10.99 9.61 -0.40
CA VAL A 238 11.76 10.87 -0.36
C VAL A 238 12.27 11.22 -1.75
N SER A 239 12.99 10.30 -2.38
CA SER A 239 13.53 10.49 -3.73
C SER A 239 13.29 9.28 -4.60
N VAL A 240 13.17 9.50 -5.91
CA VAL A 240 13.12 8.46 -6.94
C VAL A 240 14.16 8.78 -7.99
N ASN A 241 14.98 7.81 -8.36
CA ASN A 241 15.92 7.88 -9.44
C ASN A 241 15.66 6.73 -10.42
N GLU A 242 14.86 7.01 -11.44
CA GLU A 242 14.47 6.03 -12.44
C GLU A 242 15.68 5.54 -13.27
N GLU A 243 16.58 6.44 -13.65
CA GLU A 243 17.81 6.10 -14.39
C GLU A 243 18.77 5.25 -13.55
N GLY A 244 18.89 5.57 -12.26
CA GLY A 244 19.71 4.82 -11.31
C GLY A 244 19.05 3.53 -10.80
N GLY A 245 17.76 3.32 -11.09
CA GLY A 245 17.04 2.11 -10.72
C GLY A 245 16.73 2.01 -9.22
N TRP A 246 16.51 3.12 -8.51
CA TRP A 246 16.28 3.11 -7.06
C TRP A 246 15.34 4.21 -6.56
N PHE A 247 14.80 4.00 -5.38
CA PHE A 247 14.13 5.02 -4.57
C PHE A 247 14.60 4.93 -3.12
N ASP A 248 14.36 5.99 -2.35
CA ASP A 248 14.67 6.02 -0.92
C ASP A 248 13.52 6.54 -0.06
N PHE A 249 13.60 6.23 1.21
CA PHE A 249 12.71 6.70 2.25
C PHE A 249 13.43 6.71 3.60
N MET A 250 12.80 7.30 4.62
CA MET A 250 13.36 7.39 5.96
C MET A 250 12.42 6.75 6.97
N LEU A 251 12.98 5.94 7.85
CA LEU A 251 12.28 5.33 8.98
C LEU A 251 12.55 6.13 10.25
N VAL A 252 11.50 6.65 10.90
CA VAL A 252 11.59 7.19 12.24
C VAL A 252 11.74 6.08 13.27
N ARG A 253 12.28 6.39 14.44
CA ARG A 253 12.60 5.41 15.48
C ARG A 253 11.45 4.45 15.80
N TYR A 254 10.25 4.99 15.99
CA TYR A 254 9.07 4.16 16.29
C TYR A 254 8.81 3.10 15.21
N THR A 255 8.91 3.49 13.94
CA THR A 255 8.73 2.54 12.82
C THR A 255 9.83 1.48 12.82
N GLN A 256 11.09 1.87 13.05
CA GLN A 256 12.21 0.93 13.11
C GLN A 256 12.00 -0.15 14.17
N ASP A 257 11.42 0.20 15.31
CA ASP A 257 11.22 -0.73 16.43
C ASP A 257 10.03 -1.68 16.22
N ASN A 258 9.17 -1.44 15.20
CA ASN A 258 7.90 -2.16 15.02
C ASN A 258 7.76 -2.89 13.68
N ILE A 259 8.79 -2.90 12.83
CA ILE A 259 8.77 -3.59 11.53
C ILE A 259 10.02 -4.45 11.31
N VAL A 260 9.93 -5.39 10.37
CA VAL A 260 11.04 -6.31 10.06
C VAL A 260 12.21 -5.63 9.33
N LEU A 261 11.95 -4.57 8.55
CA LEU A 261 12.91 -4.00 7.61
C LEU A 261 14.29 -3.67 8.23
N PRO A 262 14.41 -3.09 9.44
CA PRO A 262 15.71 -2.81 10.05
C PRO A 262 16.52 -4.05 10.46
N THR A 263 15.90 -5.23 10.49
CA THR A 263 16.59 -6.51 10.79
C THR A 263 17.20 -7.15 9.55
N LYS A 264 16.84 -6.66 8.37
CA LYS A 264 17.36 -7.12 7.08
C LYS A 264 18.76 -6.54 6.81
N LYS A 265 19.40 -7.06 5.77
CA LYS A 265 20.73 -6.67 5.32
C LYS A 265 20.69 -6.09 3.91
N VAL A 266 21.72 -5.34 3.53
CA VAL A 266 21.97 -4.97 2.14
C VAL A 266 22.04 -6.24 1.28
N GLY A 267 21.32 -6.22 0.16
CA GLY A 267 21.11 -7.37 -0.72
C GLY A 267 19.84 -8.17 -0.44
N ASP A 268 19.21 -8.01 0.73
CA ASP A 268 17.95 -8.70 1.02
C ASP A 268 16.80 -8.16 0.18
N LYS A 269 15.89 -9.06 -0.20
CA LYS A 269 14.68 -8.70 -0.95
C LYS A 269 13.60 -8.12 -0.04
N VAL A 270 12.84 -7.18 -0.59
CA VAL A 270 11.62 -6.61 -0.01
C VAL A 270 10.48 -6.70 -1.01
N ASN A 271 9.26 -6.94 -0.53
CA ASN A 271 8.06 -6.89 -1.34
C ASN A 271 7.65 -5.44 -1.56
N LEU A 272 7.30 -5.08 -2.79
CA LEU A 272 6.92 -3.72 -3.16
C LEU A 272 5.50 -3.70 -3.72
N GLU A 273 4.69 -2.76 -3.23
CA GLU A 273 3.39 -2.42 -3.79
C GLU A 273 3.32 -0.91 -3.97
N ALA A 274 3.18 -0.46 -5.22
CA ALA A 274 2.95 0.94 -5.54
C ALA A 274 1.50 1.34 -5.20
N ASP A 275 1.28 2.61 -4.86
CA ASP A 275 -0.05 3.12 -4.57
C ASP A 275 -1.01 2.85 -5.75
N ILE A 276 -2.14 2.21 -5.45
CA ILE A 276 -3.15 1.83 -6.43
C ILE A 276 -3.67 3.03 -7.23
N LEU A 277 -3.69 4.23 -6.64
CA LEU A 277 -4.12 5.44 -7.33
C LEU A 277 -3.18 5.76 -8.50
N GLY A 278 -1.87 5.62 -8.32
CA GLY A 278 -0.89 5.80 -9.39
C GLY A 278 -1.14 4.85 -10.56
N LYS A 279 -1.42 3.58 -10.29
CA LYS A 279 -1.73 2.56 -11.30
C LYS A 279 -2.99 2.89 -12.11
N TYR A 280 -4.05 3.38 -11.46
CA TYR A 280 -5.27 3.79 -12.15
C TYR A 280 -5.06 5.04 -12.99
N VAL A 281 -4.32 6.04 -12.48
CA VAL A 281 -3.99 7.26 -13.25
C VAL A 281 -3.17 6.90 -14.48
N GLU A 282 -2.14 6.09 -14.37
CA GLU A 282 -1.33 5.62 -15.49
C GLU A 282 -2.20 4.95 -16.56
N LYS A 283 -3.04 4.00 -16.16
CA LYS A 283 -3.94 3.29 -17.09
C LYS A 283 -4.89 4.24 -17.83
N LEU A 284 -5.43 5.24 -17.15
CA LEU A 284 -6.33 6.22 -17.76
C LEU A 284 -5.61 7.14 -18.75
N LEU A 285 -4.37 7.52 -18.46
CA LEU A 285 -3.55 8.37 -19.33
C LEU A 285 -3.05 7.60 -20.56
N ALA A 286 -2.62 6.35 -20.43
CA ALA A 286 -2.19 5.51 -21.54
C ALA A 286 -3.29 5.39 -22.61
N GLY A 287 -4.54 5.14 -22.20
CA GLY A 287 -5.66 5.06 -23.13
C GLY A 287 -5.96 6.38 -23.88
N ARG A 288 -5.71 7.53 -23.25
CA ARG A 288 -5.84 8.84 -23.90
C ARG A 288 -4.73 9.11 -24.90
N MET A 289 -3.49 8.77 -24.58
CA MET A 289 -2.34 8.95 -25.46
C MET A 289 -2.47 8.09 -26.74
N GLU A 290 -2.93 6.84 -26.62
CA GLU A 290 -3.23 6.00 -27.77
C GLU A 290 -4.35 6.56 -28.66
N ALA A 291 -5.38 7.15 -28.05
CA ALA A 291 -6.48 7.78 -28.81
C ALA A 291 -6.03 9.04 -29.55
N MET A 292 -5.08 9.81 -28.98
CA MET A 292 -4.52 11.02 -29.60
C MET A 292 -3.44 10.70 -30.66
N SER A 293 -2.80 9.55 -30.60
CA SER A 293 -1.76 9.13 -31.56
C SER A 293 -2.33 8.48 -32.82
N LYS A 294 -3.61 8.10 -32.84
CA LYS A 294 -4.27 7.62 -34.07
C LYS A 294 -4.59 8.82 -34.96
N PRO A 295 -3.96 8.95 -36.14
CA PRO A 295 -4.33 10.00 -37.10
C PRO A 295 -5.80 9.83 -37.42
N GLY A 296 -6.56 10.95 -37.37
CA GLY A 296 -7.99 10.96 -37.57
C GLY A 296 -8.38 10.24 -38.86
N SER A 297 -9.25 9.26 -38.71
CA SER A 297 -9.95 8.60 -39.81
C SER A 297 -11.13 9.45 -40.23
#